data_0878a79f9c3396f3cf46c6296f5f094e
#
_entry.id   0878a79f9c3396f3cf46c6296f5f094e
#
_cell.length_a   1.000
_cell.length_b   1.000
_cell.length_c   1.000
_cell.angle_alpha   90.00
_cell.angle_beta   90.00
_cell.angle_gamma   90.00
#
_symmetry.space_group_name_H-M   'P 1'
#
loop_
_entity.id
_entity.type
_entity.pdbx_description
1 polymer ?
#
loop_
_entity_poly.entity_id
_entity_poly.type
_entity_poly.pdbx_seq_one_letter_code
_entity_poly.pdbx_strand_id
1 'polypeptide(L)'
;MTDLLKTIDDPKDLRELSRDQLPKLAAELREFLVDSVAKTGGHLSSNLGTVELTVALHYVFQTPYDRLIWDVGHQSYPHKILTGRRERMDTLRQYGGISGFPRRSESEYDTFGTAHSSTSIS
;
A
#
# COMPACT_ATOMS: atom_id res chain seq x y z
N MET A 1 14.28 -9.89 -3.43
CA MET A 1 14.99 -8.71 -3.95
C MET A 1 14.04 -7.58 -4.15
N THR A 2 14.37 -6.40 -3.66
CA THR A 2 13.48 -5.25 -3.70
C THR A 2 14.11 -4.06 -4.43
N ASP A 3 14.95 -4.34 -5.44
CA ASP A 3 15.71 -3.29 -6.11
C ASP A 3 14.81 -2.25 -6.80
N LEU A 4 13.78 -2.73 -7.49
CA LEU A 4 12.84 -1.84 -8.16
C LEU A 4 11.93 -1.14 -7.15
N LEU A 5 11.45 -1.85 -6.15
CA LEU A 5 10.58 -1.28 -5.12
C LEU A 5 11.24 -0.12 -4.38
N LYS A 6 12.56 -0.23 -4.16
CA LYS A 6 13.29 0.83 -3.46
C LYS A 6 13.30 2.16 -4.19
N THR A 7 13.04 2.15 -5.48
CA THR A 7 12.99 3.40 -6.27
C THR A 7 11.63 4.07 -6.21
N ILE A 8 10.64 3.42 -5.59
CA ILE A 8 9.27 3.94 -5.52
C ILE A 8 9.05 4.59 -4.15
N ASP A 9 9.09 5.92 -4.12
CA ASP A 9 8.79 6.66 -2.90
C ASP A 9 7.37 7.18 -2.90
N ASP A 10 6.77 7.35 -4.07
CA ASP A 10 5.37 7.71 -4.21
C ASP A 10 4.82 7.19 -5.55
N PRO A 11 3.50 7.28 -5.76
CA PRO A 11 2.90 6.76 -7.00
C PRO A 11 3.42 7.40 -8.29
N LYS A 12 3.96 8.61 -8.21
CA LYS A 12 4.55 9.26 -9.37
C LYS A 12 5.73 8.45 -9.90
N ASP A 13 6.57 7.95 -8.99
CA ASP A 13 7.69 7.10 -9.37
C ASP A 13 7.21 5.82 -10.04
N LEU A 14 6.13 5.25 -9.51
CA LEU A 14 5.54 4.05 -10.09
C LEU A 14 5.07 4.30 -11.53
N ARG A 15 4.45 5.44 -11.77
CA ARG A 15 3.93 5.77 -13.10
C ARG A 15 5.03 6.00 -14.14
N GLU A 16 6.26 6.17 -13.70
CA GLU A 16 7.41 6.33 -14.62
C GLU A 16 7.97 5.00 -15.09
N LEU A 17 7.52 3.88 -14.52
CA LEU A 17 7.96 2.56 -14.94
C LEU A 17 7.32 2.16 -16.26
N SER A 18 8.02 1.31 -17.04
CA SER A 18 7.40 0.69 -18.20
C SER A 18 6.45 -0.41 -17.72
N ARG A 19 5.49 -0.77 -18.57
CA ARG A 19 4.52 -1.81 -18.23
C ARG A 19 5.19 -3.15 -17.97
N ASP A 20 6.32 -3.40 -18.66
CA ASP A 20 7.06 -4.65 -18.49
C ASP A 20 7.64 -4.81 -17.09
N GLN A 21 7.85 -3.71 -16.40
CA GLN A 21 8.42 -3.71 -15.05
C GLN A 21 7.37 -3.96 -13.95
N LEU A 22 6.10 -3.84 -14.28
CA LEU A 22 5.05 -3.96 -13.26
C LEU A 22 4.96 -5.35 -12.63
N PRO A 23 5.08 -6.46 -13.39
CA PRO A 23 5.09 -7.78 -12.75
C PRO A 23 6.25 -7.96 -11.78
N LYS A 24 7.42 -7.41 -12.10
CA LYS A 24 8.58 -7.47 -11.21
C LYS A 24 8.31 -6.66 -9.94
N LEU A 25 7.74 -5.47 -10.09
CA LEU A 25 7.38 -4.64 -8.95
C LEU A 25 6.38 -5.36 -8.05
N ALA A 26 5.38 -6.00 -8.63
CA ALA A 26 4.38 -6.74 -7.86
C ALA A 26 5.03 -7.88 -7.07
N ALA A 27 5.98 -8.60 -7.68
CA ALA A 27 6.67 -9.68 -6.99
C ALA A 27 7.51 -9.16 -5.83
N GLU A 28 8.21 -8.05 -6.03
CA GLU A 28 9.01 -7.43 -4.98
C GLU A 28 8.11 -6.91 -3.85
N LEU A 29 6.96 -6.35 -4.20
CA LEU A 29 6.01 -5.84 -3.22
C LEU A 29 5.47 -6.99 -2.35
N ARG A 30 5.17 -8.14 -2.97
CA ARG A 30 4.76 -9.33 -2.23
C ARG A 30 5.82 -9.79 -1.24
N GLU A 31 7.05 -9.86 -1.69
CA GLU A 31 8.17 -10.29 -0.84
C GLU A 31 8.33 -9.33 0.34
N PHE A 32 8.31 -8.04 0.06
CA PHE A 32 8.40 -7.03 1.11
C PHE A 32 7.26 -7.15 2.10
N LEU A 33 6.05 -7.38 1.61
CA LEU A 33 4.87 -7.51 2.44
C LEU A 33 4.96 -8.71 3.39
N VAL A 34 5.39 -9.87 2.86
CA VAL A 34 5.57 -11.06 3.68
C VAL A 34 6.57 -10.80 4.80
N ASP A 35 7.71 -10.20 4.45
CA ASP A 35 8.74 -9.91 5.44
C ASP A 35 8.26 -8.93 6.51
N SER A 36 7.52 -7.90 6.09
CA SER A 36 7.03 -6.88 7.01
C SER A 36 5.99 -7.44 7.98
N VAL A 37 5.04 -8.19 7.46
CA VAL A 37 3.96 -8.75 8.29
C VAL A 37 4.50 -9.82 9.22
N ALA A 38 5.53 -10.56 8.80
CA ALA A 38 6.17 -11.54 9.68
C ALA A 38 6.78 -10.87 10.91
N LYS A 39 7.23 -9.63 10.79
CA LYS A 39 7.84 -8.88 11.89
C LYS A 39 6.80 -8.24 12.80
N THR A 40 5.73 -7.71 12.22
CA THR A 40 4.80 -6.84 12.96
C THR A 40 3.46 -7.48 13.25
N GLY A 41 3.14 -8.59 12.57
CA GLY A 41 1.79 -9.13 12.56
C GLY A 41 0.90 -8.33 11.61
N GLY A 42 -0.35 -8.70 11.54
CA GLY A 42 -1.31 -8.03 10.67
C GLY A 42 -1.92 -9.00 9.66
N HIS A 43 -2.58 -8.43 8.67
CA HIS A 43 -3.35 -9.21 7.69
C HIS A 43 -2.50 -9.50 6.46
N LEU A 44 -2.09 -10.78 6.28
CA LEU A 44 -1.22 -11.14 5.16
C LEU A 44 -2.01 -11.58 3.93
N SER A 45 -2.90 -12.56 4.08
CA SER A 45 -3.56 -13.19 2.93
C SER A 45 -4.35 -12.19 2.08
N SER A 46 -5.16 -11.35 2.72
CA SER A 46 -5.99 -10.39 2.00
C SER A 46 -5.13 -9.32 1.32
N ASN A 47 -4.01 -8.95 1.93
CA ASN A 47 -3.10 -7.97 1.32
C ASN A 47 -2.33 -8.55 0.15
N LEU A 48 -1.95 -9.83 0.20
CA LEU A 48 -1.33 -10.48 -0.94
C LEU A 48 -2.28 -10.52 -2.13
N GLY A 49 -3.58 -10.66 -1.87
CA GLY A 49 -4.59 -10.68 -2.93
C GLY A 49 -4.81 -9.34 -3.60
N THR A 50 -4.39 -8.23 -3.00
CA THR A 50 -4.60 -6.90 -3.56
C THR A 50 -3.34 -6.29 -4.18
N VAL A 51 -2.23 -7.02 -4.23
CA VAL A 51 -0.96 -6.45 -4.70
C VAL A 51 -1.07 -5.96 -6.14
N GLU A 52 -1.48 -6.81 -7.07
CA GLU A 52 -1.58 -6.42 -8.49
C GLU A 52 -2.60 -5.33 -8.69
N LEU A 53 -3.73 -5.42 -8.01
CA LEU A 53 -4.77 -4.39 -8.12
C LEU A 53 -4.23 -3.03 -7.67
N THR A 54 -3.54 -3.01 -6.54
CA THR A 54 -3.00 -1.76 -5.99
C THR A 54 -1.96 -1.15 -6.93
N VAL A 55 -1.07 -1.97 -7.47
CA VAL A 55 -0.08 -1.52 -8.45
C VAL A 55 -0.79 -0.94 -9.67
N ALA A 56 -1.78 -1.64 -10.19
CA ALA A 56 -2.51 -1.19 -11.38
C ALA A 56 -3.25 0.12 -11.13
N LEU A 57 -3.90 0.27 -9.98
CA LEU A 57 -4.64 1.47 -9.65
C LEU A 57 -3.72 2.69 -9.57
N HIS A 58 -2.58 2.56 -8.90
CA HIS A 58 -1.63 3.66 -8.80
C HIS A 58 -0.90 3.93 -10.11
N TYR A 59 -0.82 2.94 -10.99
CA TYR A 59 -0.21 3.13 -12.30
C TYR A 59 -1.14 3.87 -13.27
N VAL A 60 -2.43 3.54 -13.21
CA VAL A 60 -3.43 4.08 -14.15
C VAL A 60 -3.96 5.44 -13.69
N PHE A 61 -4.22 5.58 -12.40
CA PHE A 61 -4.84 6.80 -11.86
C PHE A 61 -3.81 7.72 -11.24
N GLN A 62 -4.12 9.01 -11.26
CA GLN A 62 -3.22 10.05 -10.74
C GLN A 62 -3.53 10.35 -9.28
N THR A 63 -3.16 9.44 -8.41
CA THR A 63 -3.34 9.65 -6.97
C THR A 63 -2.33 10.68 -6.46
N PRO A 64 -2.67 11.50 -5.48
CA PRO A 64 -3.94 11.53 -4.75
C PRO A 64 -5.04 12.35 -5.43
N TYR A 65 -4.77 12.93 -6.60
CA TYR A 65 -5.78 13.71 -7.32
C TYR A 65 -7.01 12.83 -7.59
N ASP A 66 -6.79 11.65 -8.18
CA ASP A 66 -7.79 10.60 -8.24
C ASP A 66 -7.75 9.86 -6.91
N ARG A 67 -8.88 9.78 -6.23
CA ARG A 67 -8.90 9.27 -4.87
C ARG A 67 -9.20 7.79 -4.80
N LEU A 68 -8.41 7.07 -4.00
CA LEU A 68 -8.64 5.67 -3.71
C LEU A 68 -9.30 5.55 -2.34
N ILE A 69 -10.43 4.86 -2.31
CA ILE A 69 -11.18 4.60 -1.08
C ILE A 69 -11.21 3.09 -0.88
N TRP A 70 -10.73 2.64 0.26
CA TRP A 70 -10.68 1.22 0.57
C TRP A 70 -11.94 0.83 1.33
N ASP A 71 -12.70 -0.13 0.76
CA ASP A 71 -13.93 -0.59 1.38
C ASP A 71 -13.65 -1.29 2.70
N VAL A 72 -12.60 -2.15 2.72
CA VAL A 72 -12.13 -2.78 3.95
C VAL A 72 -10.67 -2.41 4.13
N GLY A 73 -10.37 -1.66 5.18
CA GLY A 73 -9.09 -0.99 5.32
C GLY A 73 -7.90 -1.91 5.55
N HIS A 74 -8.11 -3.12 6.08
CA HIS A 74 -6.98 -4.02 6.36
C HIS A 74 -6.32 -4.58 5.10
N GLN A 75 -6.88 -4.31 3.93
CA GLN A 75 -6.31 -4.71 2.64
C GLN A 75 -5.44 -3.63 2.02
N SER A 76 -5.08 -2.61 2.77
CA SER A 76 -4.42 -1.41 2.24
C SER A 76 -2.90 -1.39 2.42
N TYR A 77 -2.27 -2.48 2.88
CA TYR A 77 -0.83 -2.47 3.10
C TYR A 77 -0.02 -2.18 1.82
N PRO A 78 -0.33 -2.80 0.66
CA PRO A 78 0.39 -2.42 -0.56
C PRO A 78 0.26 -0.93 -0.88
N HIS A 79 -0.92 -0.35 -0.64
CA HIS A 79 -1.14 1.07 -0.83
C HIS A 79 -0.19 1.90 0.05
N LYS A 80 -0.05 1.53 1.32
CA LYS A 80 0.86 2.23 2.23
C LYS A 80 2.31 2.14 1.76
N ILE A 81 2.72 0.95 1.32
CA ILE A 81 4.09 0.75 0.85
C ILE A 81 4.37 1.63 -0.37
N LEU A 82 3.44 1.73 -1.31
CA LEU A 82 3.63 2.49 -2.54
C LEU A 82 3.45 3.99 -2.38
N THR A 83 2.89 4.44 -1.25
CA THR A 83 2.60 5.86 -1.03
C THR A 83 3.51 6.49 0.02
N GLY A 84 4.75 6.05 0.09
CA GLY A 84 5.77 6.72 0.87
C GLY A 84 6.00 6.19 2.27
N ARG A 85 5.34 5.11 2.64
CA ARG A 85 5.46 4.56 4.00
C ARG A 85 6.19 3.23 4.05
N ARG A 86 6.90 2.88 2.96
CA ARG A 86 7.63 1.60 2.88
C ARG A 86 8.58 1.41 4.06
N GLU A 87 9.35 2.44 4.38
CA GLU A 87 10.36 2.34 5.43
C GLU A 87 9.77 2.37 6.82
N ARG A 88 8.49 2.72 6.94
CA ARG A 88 7.79 2.72 8.22
C ARG A 88 6.95 1.47 8.44
N MET A 89 7.01 0.52 7.52
CA MET A 89 6.20 -0.71 7.65
C MET A 89 6.59 -1.55 8.85
N ASP A 90 7.81 -1.42 9.36
CA ASP A 90 8.22 -2.11 10.59
C ASP A 90 7.55 -1.51 11.83
N THR A 91 6.87 -0.36 11.70
CA THR A 91 6.09 0.24 12.80
C THR A 91 4.59 -0.04 12.65
N LEU A 92 4.20 -0.87 11.68
CA LEU A 92 2.79 -1.16 11.42
C LEU A 92 2.12 -1.70 12.68
N ARG A 93 1.02 -1.07 13.07
CA ARG A 93 0.22 -1.44 14.23
C ARG A 93 0.95 -1.33 15.58
N GLN A 94 2.13 -0.70 15.58
CA GLN A 94 2.88 -0.47 16.80
C GLN A 94 2.49 0.88 17.41
N TYR A 95 2.69 1.03 18.71
CA TYR A 95 2.41 2.29 19.37
C TYR A 95 3.30 3.41 18.78
N GLY A 96 2.67 4.48 18.37
CA GLY A 96 3.39 5.58 17.73
C GLY A 96 3.79 5.32 16.28
N GLY A 97 3.47 4.14 15.74
CA GLY A 97 3.75 3.80 14.36
C GLY A 97 2.57 4.01 13.43
N ILE A 98 2.66 3.44 12.22
CA ILE A 98 1.58 3.58 11.25
C ILE A 98 0.43 2.64 11.56
N SER A 99 -0.77 3.07 11.18
CA SER A 99 -2.01 2.33 11.41
C SER A 99 -2.10 1.10 10.49
N GLY A 100 -2.79 0.06 10.94
CA GLY A 100 -3.12 -1.09 10.10
C GLY A 100 -4.23 -0.80 9.10
N PHE A 101 -4.77 0.41 9.09
CA PHE A 101 -5.86 0.85 8.20
C PHE A 101 -5.47 2.18 7.56
N PRO A 102 -6.12 2.58 6.43
CA PRO A 102 -5.91 3.92 5.89
C PRO A 102 -6.23 4.98 6.94
N ARG A 103 -5.40 6.00 6.98
CA ARG A 103 -5.54 7.06 7.97
C ARG A 103 -5.13 8.39 7.37
N ARG A 104 -6.06 9.34 7.34
CA ARG A 104 -5.84 10.62 6.67
C ARG A 104 -4.67 11.41 7.27
N SER A 105 -4.44 11.27 8.56
CA SER A 105 -3.34 11.98 9.23
C SER A 105 -1.96 11.43 8.86
N GLU A 106 -1.88 10.23 8.24
CA GLU A 106 -0.60 9.65 7.81
C GLU A 106 -0.18 10.12 6.44
N SER A 107 -1.13 10.32 5.53
CA SER A 107 -0.79 10.55 4.13
C SER A 107 -1.95 11.20 3.38
N GLU A 108 -1.61 12.08 2.44
CA GLU A 108 -2.59 12.66 1.52
C GLU A 108 -3.21 11.61 0.59
N TYR A 109 -2.59 10.43 0.49
CA TYR A 109 -3.10 9.34 -0.33
C TYR A 109 -4.19 8.53 0.37
N ASP A 110 -4.38 8.74 1.67
CA ASP A 110 -5.42 8.07 2.44
C ASP A 110 -6.64 8.98 2.49
N THR A 111 -7.65 8.68 1.67
CA THR A 111 -8.82 9.54 1.51
C THR A 111 -9.75 9.49 2.73
N PHE A 112 -10.00 8.28 3.25
CA PHE A 112 -10.82 8.09 4.44
C PHE A 112 -10.10 7.21 5.43
N GLY A 113 -10.35 7.46 6.71
CA GLY A 113 -9.99 6.49 7.74
C GLY A 113 -11.03 5.38 7.72
N THR A 114 -10.58 4.14 7.78
CA THR A 114 -11.47 2.99 7.82
C THR A 114 -10.86 1.92 8.72
N ALA A 115 -11.67 0.98 9.17
CA ALA A 115 -11.23 -0.12 10.02
C ALA A 115 -11.69 -1.43 9.37
N HIS A 116 -12.06 -2.43 10.16
CA HIS A 116 -12.59 -3.67 9.60
C HIS A 116 -13.96 -3.49 8.95
N SER A 117 -14.69 -2.48 9.37
CA SER A 117 -15.99 -2.20 8.77
C SER A 117 -15.81 -1.52 7.42
N SER A 118 -16.77 -1.71 6.55
CA SER A 118 -16.76 -1.16 5.20
C SER A 118 -16.97 0.36 5.20
N THR A 119 -16.43 1.03 4.18
CA THR A 119 -16.68 2.44 3.92
C THR A 119 -17.79 2.64 2.89
N SER A 120 -18.42 1.56 2.41
CA SER A 120 -19.34 1.62 1.28
C SER A 120 -20.59 2.45 1.53
N ILE A 121 -20.92 2.69 2.77
CA ILE A 121 -22.11 3.47 3.15
C ILE A 121 -21.79 4.80 3.82
N SER A 122 -20.54 5.18 3.88
CA SER A 122 -20.15 6.44 4.55
C SER A 122 -20.01 7.61 3.62
#